data_5f3ae2db2f0a1a1ddcfd2676771738e7
#
_entry.id   5f3ae2db2f0a1a1ddcfd2676771738e7
#
_cell.length_a   1.000
_cell.length_b   1.000
_cell.length_c   1.000
_cell.angle_alpha   90.00
_cell.angle_beta   90.00
_cell.angle_gamma   90.00
#
_symmetry.space_group_name_H-M   'P 1'
#
loop_
_entity.id
_entity.type
_entity.pdbx_description
1 polymer ?
#
loop_
_entity_poly.entity_id
_entity_poly.type
_entity_poly.pdbx_seq_one_letter_code
_entity_poly.pdbx_strand_id
1 'polypeptide(L)'
;MGIYEELQARGLLAQVTNEEEIREMVNAGKAKFYIGFDCTADSLTAGHFMALTLMKRLQMAGNQPVALIGGGTTMIGDPSGRTDMRKMLTKEDIDHNAECFKRQMERFIDFGEGKAIMVNNADWLLNLNYIELLREVGACFSVNNMLRAKCYEQRMEKGLSFLEFNYMIMQSYDFYHLFQHYGCNMQFGGDDQWSNMLGGTELIRRKLGKDAHAMTITLLTDSQGHKMGKTAGNAVWLDPDKTSPYDFYQYWRNVGDSDVLKCIRMLTFLPLEQIDEMDKWEGSQLNRAKEILAYELTALVHGEEEAKKAEESAKALFGAGGSSANMPTSVLTDADFENGSINVLSMLVTTGLCPSRGEARRLVQQGGVMVDDVKVASIDESLARERFEGEGIIVRKGKKVYHRVKV
;
A
#
# COMPACT_ATOMS: atom_id res chain seq x y z
N MET A 1 -17.75 -2.27 -22.91
CA MET A 1 -17.95 -2.37 -21.43
C MET A 1 -17.56 -1.01 -20.85
N GLY A 2 -18.40 -0.41 -19.99
CA GLY A 2 -18.05 0.83 -19.32
C GLY A 2 -17.09 0.59 -18.15
N ILE A 3 -16.50 1.66 -17.61
CA ILE A 3 -15.57 1.53 -16.50
C ILE A 3 -16.23 0.99 -15.23
N TYR A 4 -17.51 1.31 -14.98
CA TYR A 4 -18.24 0.80 -13.83
C TYR A 4 -18.36 -0.73 -13.90
N GLU A 5 -18.77 -1.27 -15.04
CA GLU A 5 -18.87 -2.71 -15.28
C GLU A 5 -17.51 -3.41 -15.22
N GLU A 6 -16.44 -2.74 -15.67
CA GLU A 6 -15.06 -3.25 -15.53
C GLU A 6 -14.67 -3.36 -14.05
N LEU A 7 -14.91 -2.32 -13.25
CA LEU A 7 -14.63 -2.35 -11.81
C LEU A 7 -15.41 -3.47 -11.10
N GLN A 8 -16.67 -3.68 -11.49
CA GLN A 8 -17.51 -4.76 -10.98
C GLN A 8 -16.94 -6.15 -11.38
N ALA A 9 -16.61 -6.34 -12.65
CA ALA A 9 -16.04 -7.60 -13.15
C ALA A 9 -14.68 -7.93 -12.52
N ARG A 10 -13.92 -6.90 -12.11
CA ARG A 10 -12.67 -7.06 -11.37
C ARG A 10 -12.85 -7.32 -9.88
N GLY A 11 -14.07 -7.29 -9.36
CA GLY A 11 -14.37 -7.48 -7.93
C GLY A 11 -13.92 -6.31 -7.05
N LEU A 12 -13.83 -5.12 -7.62
CA LEU A 12 -13.37 -3.92 -6.92
C LEU A 12 -14.48 -3.20 -6.17
N LEU A 13 -15.74 -3.37 -6.57
CA LEU A 13 -16.86 -2.66 -5.93
C LEU A 13 -17.27 -3.30 -4.59
N ALA A 14 -17.46 -2.48 -3.56
CA ALA A 14 -17.98 -2.91 -2.27
C ALA A 14 -19.33 -2.24 -1.95
N GLN A 15 -19.36 -0.92 -1.73
CA GLN A 15 -20.56 -0.17 -1.40
C GLN A 15 -20.67 1.08 -2.26
N VAL A 16 -21.89 1.50 -2.57
CA VAL A 16 -22.20 2.71 -3.35
C VAL A 16 -23.41 3.44 -2.76
N THR A 17 -23.41 4.77 -2.82
CA THR A 17 -24.54 5.57 -2.33
C THR A 17 -25.73 5.55 -3.31
N ASN A 18 -25.48 5.59 -4.60
CA ASN A 18 -26.48 5.51 -5.67
C ASN A 18 -25.84 4.86 -6.91
N GLU A 19 -26.19 3.60 -7.13
CA GLU A 19 -25.56 2.80 -8.18
C GLU A 19 -25.81 3.34 -9.59
N GLU A 20 -27.03 3.75 -9.89
CA GLU A 20 -27.43 4.19 -11.23
C GLU A 20 -26.71 5.50 -11.61
N GLU A 21 -26.76 6.50 -10.74
CA GLU A 21 -26.10 7.79 -10.96
C GLU A 21 -24.58 7.68 -11.03
N ILE A 22 -23.98 6.87 -10.14
CA ILE A 22 -22.54 6.64 -10.15
C ILE A 22 -22.10 5.94 -11.44
N ARG A 23 -22.83 4.89 -11.85
CA ARG A 23 -22.58 4.18 -13.11
C ARG A 23 -22.62 5.11 -14.32
N GLU A 24 -23.67 5.90 -14.43
CA GLU A 24 -23.81 6.87 -15.51
C GLU A 24 -22.67 7.90 -15.50
N MET A 25 -22.36 8.45 -14.34
CA MET A 25 -21.35 9.49 -14.15
C MET A 25 -19.95 8.99 -14.52
N VAL A 26 -19.50 7.84 -13.97
CA VAL A 26 -18.15 7.33 -14.22
C VAL A 26 -17.98 6.79 -15.64
N ASN A 27 -19.02 6.17 -16.21
CA ASN A 27 -18.99 5.67 -17.58
C ASN A 27 -18.97 6.81 -18.61
N ALA A 28 -19.56 7.96 -18.27
CA ALA A 28 -19.53 9.16 -19.12
C ALA A 28 -18.25 10.00 -18.95
N GLY A 29 -17.31 9.61 -18.07
CA GLY A 29 -16.09 10.40 -17.79
C GLY A 29 -16.38 11.73 -17.09
N LYS A 30 -17.49 11.85 -16.36
CA LYS A 30 -17.94 13.09 -15.71
C LYS A 30 -17.67 13.13 -14.21
N ALA A 31 -17.14 12.07 -13.63
CA ALA A 31 -16.79 12.09 -12.22
C ALA A 31 -15.50 12.90 -12.01
N LYS A 32 -15.61 13.92 -11.18
CA LYS A 32 -14.47 14.55 -10.53
C LYS A 32 -14.42 14.00 -9.11
N PHE A 33 -13.47 13.13 -8.85
CA PHE A 33 -13.47 12.32 -7.63
C PHE A 33 -12.18 12.49 -6.85
N TYR A 34 -12.24 12.28 -5.54
CA TYR A 34 -11.03 12.29 -4.72
C TYR A 34 -10.82 10.98 -3.96
N ILE A 35 -9.56 10.72 -3.66
CA ILE A 35 -9.09 9.74 -2.67
C ILE A 35 -8.11 10.45 -1.76
N GLY A 36 -8.28 10.27 -0.45
CA GLY A 36 -7.39 10.83 0.57
C GLY A 36 -6.27 9.87 0.97
N PHE A 37 -5.09 10.43 1.23
CA PHE A 37 -3.88 9.70 1.62
C PHE A 37 -3.23 10.39 2.82
N ASP A 38 -3.37 9.80 3.99
CA ASP A 38 -2.69 10.26 5.21
C ASP A 38 -1.20 9.96 5.15
N CYS A 39 -0.36 10.97 5.36
CA CYS A 39 1.09 10.92 5.22
C CYS A 39 1.77 10.31 6.45
N THR A 40 1.42 9.09 6.82
CA THR A 40 1.89 8.42 8.04
C THR A 40 3.28 7.78 7.92
N ALA A 41 3.91 7.84 6.75
CA ALA A 41 5.26 7.39 6.46
C ALA A 41 5.79 8.13 5.22
N ASP A 42 7.10 8.06 4.99
CA ASP A 42 7.80 8.67 3.85
C ASP A 42 7.72 7.85 2.55
N SER A 43 6.84 6.86 2.49
CA SER A 43 6.52 6.10 1.28
C SER A 43 5.11 5.54 1.31
N LEU A 44 4.50 5.43 0.14
CA LEU A 44 3.34 4.59 -0.10
C LEU A 44 3.71 3.11 0.01
N THR A 45 2.73 2.27 0.30
CA THR A 45 2.89 0.82 0.43
C THR A 45 2.03 0.08 -0.58
N ALA A 46 2.25 -1.22 -0.74
CA ALA A 46 1.37 -2.09 -1.52
C ALA A 46 -0.10 -2.03 -1.05
N GLY A 47 -0.38 -1.62 0.19
CA GLY A 47 -1.75 -1.37 0.68
C GLY A 47 -2.43 -0.16 0.01
N HIS A 48 -1.66 0.84 -0.43
CA HIS A 48 -2.18 2.00 -1.18
C HIS A 48 -2.34 1.70 -2.68
N PHE A 49 -1.77 0.60 -3.14
CA PHE A 49 -1.71 0.25 -4.55
C PHE A 49 -3.10 0.14 -5.18
N MET A 50 -4.08 -0.41 -4.47
CA MET A 50 -5.46 -0.49 -4.96
C MET A 50 -6.08 0.88 -5.21
N ALA A 51 -5.86 1.83 -4.31
CA ALA A 51 -6.35 3.19 -4.48
C ALA A 51 -5.70 3.88 -5.70
N LEU A 52 -4.39 3.70 -5.89
CA LEU A 52 -3.65 4.25 -7.02
C LEU A 52 -4.08 3.63 -8.36
N THR A 53 -4.25 2.31 -8.41
CA THR A 53 -4.71 1.63 -9.63
C THR A 53 -6.16 1.99 -9.97
N LEU A 54 -7.02 2.17 -8.97
CA LEU A 54 -8.37 2.68 -9.15
C LEU A 54 -8.37 4.09 -9.75
N MET A 55 -7.58 5.00 -9.17
CA MET A 55 -7.45 6.37 -9.71
C MET A 55 -6.98 6.35 -11.15
N LYS A 56 -5.97 5.54 -11.47
CA LYS A 56 -5.45 5.39 -12.83
C LYS A 56 -6.51 4.87 -13.80
N ARG A 57 -7.27 3.84 -13.41
CA ARG A 57 -8.35 3.28 -14.25
C ARG A 57 -9.43 4.31 -14.56
N LEU A 58 -9.90 5.01 -13.54
CA LEU A 58 -10.91 6.05 -13.69
C LEU A 58 -10.39 7.23 -14.53
N GLN A 59 -9.12 7.61 -14.36
CA GLN A 59 -8.50 8.63 -15.19
C GLN A 59 -8.41 8.19 -16.66
N MET A 60 -8.01 6.95 -16.94
CA MET A 60 -7.99 6.40 -18.29
C MET A 60 -9.38 6.36 -18.93
N ALA A 61 -10.43 6.23 -18.14
CA ALA A 61 -11.82 6.31 -18.59
C ALA A 61 -12.36 7.75 -18.70
N GLY A 62 -11.50 8.78 -18.59
CA GLY A 62 -11.85 10.19 -18.76
C GLY A 62 -12.32 10.91 -17.52
N ASN A 63 -12.38 10.24 -16.36
CA ASN A 63 -12.72 10.89 -15.10
C ASN A 63 -11.53 11.67 -14.52
N GLN A 64 -11.81 12.72 -13.75
CA GLN A 64 -10.76 13.58 -13.19
C GLN A 64 -10.44 13.24 -11.74
N PRO A 65 -9.25 12.69 -11.44
CA PRO A 65 -8.82 12.44 -10.07
C PRO A 65 -8.41 13.71 -9.34
N VAL A 66 -8.74 13.77 -8.05
CA VAL A 66 -8.17 14.70 -7.07
C VAL A 66 -7.43 13.85 -6.03
N ALA A 67 -6.11 13.89 -6.03
CA ALA A 67 -5.30 13.27 -4.99
C ALA A 67 -5.24 14.21 -3.78
N LEU A 68 -5.92 13.82 -2.69
CA LEU A 68 -5.93 14.61 -1.46
C LEU A 68 -4.81 14.12 -0.53
N ILE A 69 -3.82 14.94 -0.33
CA ILE A 69 -2.77 14.73 0.67
C ILE A 69 -3.31 15.14 2.04
N GLY A 70 -3.32 14.20 2.97
CA GLY A 70 -3.86 14.37 4.32
C GLY A 70 -2.88 15.06 5.28
N GLY A 71 -2.31 16.22 4.91
CA GLY A 71 -1.37 16.93 5.79
C GLY A 71 -2.00 17.37 7.12
N GLY A 72 -3.26 17.83 7.11
CA GLY A 72 -4.00 18.20 8.31
C GLY A 72 -4.57 16.97 9.04
N THR A 73 -5.19 16.04 8.32
CA THR A 73 -5.80 14.83 8.92
C THR A 73 -4.77 13.88 9.52
N THR A 74 -3.56 13.82 8.98
CA THR A 74 -2.45 13.01 9.57
C THR A 74 -2.08 13.47 10.98
N MET A 75 -2.23 14.76 11.31
CA MET A 75 -1.99 15.28 12.67
C MET A 75 -2.97 14.71 13.69
N ILE A 76 -4.14 14.28 13.24
CA ILE A 76 -5.21 13.72 14.08
C ILE A 76 -5.10 12.18 14.09
N GLY A 77 -4.99 11.57 12.93
CA GLY A 77 -4.90 10.12 12.72
C GLY A 77 -6.25 9.42 12.63
N ASP A 78 -6.48 8.76 11.50
CA ASP A 78 -7.69 7.97 11.22
C ASP A 78 -7.82 6.76 12.16
N PRO A 79 -8.91 6.65 12.93
CA PRO A 79 -9.18 5.51 13.79
C PRO A 79 -9.72 4.28 13.05
N SER A 80 -10.17 4.42 11.79
CA SER A 80 -10.87 3.38 11.03
C SER A 80 -10.04 2.11 10.88
N GLY A 81 -10.63 0.95 11.22
CA GLY A 81 -9.99 -0.35 11.09
C GLY A 81 -8.74 -0.56 11.97
N ARG A 82 -8.65 0.14 13.09
CA ARG A 82 -7.53 0.06 14.03
C ARG A 82 -8.00 -0.24 15.46
N THR A 83 -7.10 -0.81 16.23
CA THR A 83 -7.29 -1.08 17.66
C THR A 83 -6.58 -0.07 18.56
N ASP A 84 -5.54 0.59 18.06
CA ASP A 84 -4.68 1.50 18.82
C ASP A 84 -4.58 2.87 18.14
N MET A 85 -4.37 3.92 18.96
CA MET A 85 -4.16 5.28 18.47
C MET A 85 -2.88 5.37 17.61
N ARG A 86 -2.90 6.19 16.57
CA ARG A 86 -1.71 6.44 15.74
C ARG A 86 -0.66 7.22 16.53
N LYS A 87 0.62 6.96 16.20
CA LYS A 87 1.72 7.79 16.69
C LYS A 87 1.56 9.21 16.12
N MET A 88 1.67 10.21 16.99
CA MET A 88 1.68 11.60 16.56
C MET A 88 3.02 11.90 15.85
N LEU A 89 2.91 12.46 14.65
CA LEU A 89 4.05 12.92 13.85
C LEU A 89 4.22 14.44 14.01
N THR A 90 5.44 14.93 13.81
CA THR A 90 5.69 16.37 13.74
C THR A 90 5.18 16.94 12.42
N LYS A 91 5.00 18.27 12.35
CA LYS A 91 4.62 18.91 11.09
C LYS A 91 5.69 18.70 10.01
N GLU A 92 6.95 18.75 10.38
CA GLU A 92 8.11 18.54 9.50
C GLU A 92 8.10 17.12 8.92
N ASP A 93 7.81 16.10 9.75
CA ASP A 93 7.67 14.71 9.28
C ASP A 93 6.53 14.59 8.25
N ILE A 94 5.38 15.22 8.54
CA ILE A 94 4.21 15.17 7.67
C ILE A 94 4.47 15.87 6.34
N ASP A 95 5.10 17.04 6.36
CA ASP A 95 5.45 17.80 5.15
C ASP A 95 6.44 17.01 4.29
N HIS A 96 7.47 16.38 4.90
CA HIS A 96 8.40 15.51 4.21
C HIS A 96 7.70 14.30 3.56
N ASN A 97 6.85 13.62 4.32
CA ASN A 97 6.10 12.46 3.84
C ASN A 97 5.16 12.85 2.68
N ALA A 98 4.52 14.01 2.76
CA ALA A 98 3.67 14.54 1.70
C ALA A 98 4.42 14.72 0.38
N GLU A 99 5.63 15.27 0.42
CA GLU A 99 6.46 15.42 -0.78
C GLU A 99 6.92 14.06 -1.34
N CYS A 100 7.18 13.07 -0.48
CA CYS A 100 7.48 11.71 -0.92
C CYS A 100 6.27 11.07 -1.63
N PHE A 101 5.06 11.23 -1.09
CA PHE A 101 3.83 10.72 -1.69
C PHE A 101 3.57 11.33 -3.06
N LYS A 102 3.71 12.65 -3.20
CA LYS A 102 3.55 13.35 -4.49
C LYS A 102 4.41 12.73 -5.57
N ARG A 103 5.72 12.61 -5.33
CA ARG A 103 6.68 12.04 -6.30
C ARG A 103 6.34 10.60 -6.69
N GLN A 104 5.81 9.81 -5.75
CA GLN A 104 5.41 8.43 -6.03
C GLN A 104 4.10 8.37 -6.82
N MET A 105 3.12 9.23 -6.51
CA MET A 105 1.84 9.30 -7.22
C MET A 105 1.99 9.72 -8.69
N GLU A 106 2.94 10.59 -9.00
CA GLU A 106 3.23 11.05 -10.36
C GLU A 106 3.63 9.91 -11.33
N ARG A 107 4.06 8.76 -10.79
CA ARG A 107 4.33 7.56 -11.59
C ARG A 107 3.06 6.84 -12.05
N PHE A 108 1.95 7.04 -11.35
CA PHE A 108 0.69 6.37 -11.62
C PHE A 108 -0.32 7.29 -12.29
N ILE A 109 -0.38 8.52 -11.85
CA ILE A 109 -1.42 9.50 -12.16
C ILE A 109 -0.81 10.61 -13.00
N ASP A 110 -1.49 10.97 -14.07
CA ASP A 110 -1.12 12.09 -14.92
C ASP A 110 -1.68 13.39 -14.34
N PHE A 111 -0.80 14.23 -13.80
CA PHE A 111 -1.11 15.55 -13.24
C PHE A 111 -0.92 16.69 -14.23
N GLY A 112 -0.87 16.40 -15.54
CA GLY A 112 -0.84 17.41 -16.57
C GLY A 112 -2.05 18.35 -16.55
N GLU A 113 -1.98 19.43 -17.29
CA GLU A 113 -3.04 20.44 -17.35
C GLU A 113 -4.41 19.82 -17.71
N GLY A 114 -5.42 20.11 -16.88
CA GLY A 114 -6.78 19.60 -17.06
C GLY A 114 -7.00 18.12 -16.73
N LYS A 115 -5.96 17.39 -16.27
CA LYS A 115 -6.04 15.95 -15.98
C LYS A 115 -6.32 15.68 -14.51
N ALA A 116 -5.30 15.44 -13.69
CA ALA A 116 -5.49 15.25 -12.25
C ALA A 116 -5.12 16.51 -11.46
N ILE A 117 -5.64 16.61 -10.25
CA ILE A 117 -5.32 17.68 -9.31
C ILE A 117 -4.73 17.05 -8.05
N MET A 118 -3.69 17.67 -7.50
CA MET A 118 -3.16 17.32 -6.19
C MET A 118 -3.37 18.49 -5.23
N VAL A 119 -3.93 18.21 -4.07
CA VAL A 119 -4.24 19.20 -3.02
C VAL A 119 -3.83 18.67 -1.65
N ASN A 120 -3.60 19.57 -0.70
CA ASN A 120 -3.26 19.22 0.68
C ASN A 120 -4.33 19.81 1.62
N ASN A 121 -4.98 18.97 2.44
CA ASN A 121 -6.01 19.46 3.34
C ASN A 121 -5.47 20.32 4.49
N ALA A 122 -4.18 20.35 4.73
CA ALA A 122 -3.56 21.31 5.64
C ALA A 122 -3.85 22.76 5.23
N ASP A 123 -4.00 23.04 3.94
CA ASP A 123 -4.22 24.39 3.40
C ASP A 123 -5.53 25.02 3.91
N TRP A 124 -6.54 24.22 4.19
CA TRP A 124 -7.81 24.69 4.74
C TRP A 124 -8.06 24.26 6.18
N LEU A 125 -7.70 23.04 6.59
CA LEU A 125 -7.99 22.53 7.94
C LEU A 125 -7.23 23.30 9.03
N LEU A 126 -5.98 23.69 8.80
CA LEU A 126 -5.16 24.39 9.79
C LEU A 126 -5.60 25.84 10.02
N ASN A 127 -6.36 26.40 9.10
CA ASN A 127 -6.84 27.77 9.20
C ASN A 127 -8.31 27.90 9.66
N LEU A 128 -8.96 26.77 10.00
CA LEU A 128 -10.33 26.76 10.47
C LEU A 128 -10.46 27.39 11.87
N ASN A 129 -11.42 28.31 12.01
CA ASN A 129 -11.82 28.76 13.33
C ASN A 129 -12.66 27.68 14.01
N TYR A 130 -12.22 27.26 15.20
CA TYR A 130 -12.86 26.15 15.93
C TYR A 130 -14.34 26.42 16.26
N ILE A 131 -14.69 27.62 16.66
CA ILE A 131 -16.07 27.98 17.02
C ILE A 131 -16.96 28.01 15.75
N GLU A 132 -16.44 28.54 14.67
CA GLU A 132 -17.15 28.55 13.38
C GLU A 132 -17.37 27.14 12.86
N LEU A 133 -16.35 26.28 12.93
CA LEU A 133 -16.45 24.87 12.56
C LEU A 133 -17.55 24.15 13.36
N LEU A 134 -17.58 24.33 14.70
CA LEU A 134 -18.61 23.73 15.54
C LEU A 134 -20.02 24.23 15.19
N ARG A 135 -20.20 25.50 14.92
CA ARG A 135 -21.51 26.07 14.59
C ARG A 135 -22.00 25.66 13.20
N GLU A 136 -21.12 25.71 12.22
CA GLU A 136 -21.50 25.52 10.82
C GLU A 136 -21.48 24.06 10.37
N VAL A 137 -20.53 23.30 10.87
CA VAL A 137 -20.32 21.90 10.49
C VAL A 137 -20.76 20.96 11.61
N GLY A 138 -20.33 21.20 12.84
CA GLY A 138 -20.65 20.35 13.99
C GLY A 138 -22.15 20.19 14.21
N ALA A 139 -22.95 21.26 13.96
CA ALA A 139 -24.41 21.20 14.02
C ALA A 139 -25.05 20.23 13.03
N CYS A 140 -24.33 19.81 11.98
CA CYS A 140 -24.79 18.81 11.03
C CYS A 140 -24.55 17.35 11.48
N PHE A 141 -23.84 17.14 12.59
CA PHE A 141 -23.48 15.80 13.07
C PHE A 141 -24.20 15.48 14.38
N SER A 142 -24.71 14.25 14.47
CA SER A 142 -25.27 13.71 15.71
C SER A 142 -24.25 12.80 16.37
N VAL A 143 -23.84 13.13 17.59
CA VAL A 143 -22.90 12.31 18.38
C VAL A 143 -23.40 10.87 18.52
N ASN A 144 -24.72 10.69 18.75
CA ASN A 144 -25.31 9.35 18.86
C ASN A 144 -25.19 8.53 17.57
N ASN A 145 -25.29 9.18 16.41
CA ASN A 145 -25.10 8.49 15.12
C ASN A 145 -23.61 8.21 14.86
N MET A 146 -22.74 9.16 15.17
CA MET A 146 -21.29 8.97 15.03
C MET A 146 -20.80 7.81 15.90
N LEU A 147 -21.23 7.71 17.16
CA LEU A 147 -20.84 6.61 18.05
C LEU A 147 -21.29 5.21 17.58
N ARG A 148 -22.29 5.15 16.72
CA ARG A 148 -22.74 3.90 16.08
C ARG A 148 -22.00 3.58 14.78
N ALA A 149 -21.16 4.48 14.32
CA ALA A 149 -20.45 4.30 13.06
C ALA A 149 -19.39 3.21 13.20
N LYS A 150 -19.32 2.32 12.21
CA LYS A 150 -18.41 1.16 12.19
C LYS A 150 -16.93 1.55 12.33
N CYS A 151 -16.56 2.74 11.85
CA CYS A 151 -15.18 3.24 11.96
C CYS A 151 -14.70 3.44 13.41
N TYR A 152 -15.61 3.61 14.38
CA TYR A 152 -15.29 3.77 15.80
C TYR A 152 -15.40 2.48 16.63
N GLU A 153 -16.08 1.44 16.11
CA GLU A 153 -16.43 0.23 16.85
C GLU A 153 -15.23 -0.38 17.59
N GLN A 154 -14.16 -0.66 16.88
CA GLN A 154 -12.96 -1.28 17.46
C GLN A 154 -12.21 -0.36 18.43
N ARG A 155 -12.26 0.94 18.21
CA ARG A 155 -11.60 1.92 19.11
C ARG A 155 -12.40 2.16 20.38
N MET A 156 -13.71 2.05 20.36
CA MET A 156 -14.54 2.22 21.55
C MET A 156 -14.23 1.19 22.63
N GLU A 157 -13.89 -0.04 22.26
CA GLU A 157 -13.51 -1.09 23.21
C GLU A 157 -12.24 -0.75 24.01
N LYS A 158 -11.30 -0.02 23.41
CA LYS A 158 -10.02 0.36 24.02
C LYS A 158 -9.94 1.83 24.45
N GLY A 159 -11.00 2.58 24.24
CA GLY A 159 -11.10 4.01 24.55
C GLY A 159 -10.79 4.89 23.34
N LEU A 160 -11.86 5.41 22.70
CA LEU A 160 -11.79 6.39 21.62
C LEU A 160 -11.50 7.78 22.22
N SER A 161 -10.42 8.42 21.77
CA SER A 161 -10.10 9.78 22.17
C SER A 161 -11.00 10.81 21.47
N PHE A 162 -11.19 11.98 22.10
CA PHE A 162 -11.91 13.10 21.47
C PHE A 162 -11.22 13.55 20.17
N LEU A 163 -9.89 13.47 20.12
CA LEU A 163 -9.10 13.77 18.94
C LEU A 163 -9.52 12.87 17.76
N GLU A 164 -9.47 11.56 17.96
CA GLU A 164 -9.84 10.56 16.93
C GLU A 164 -11.32 10.68 16.54
N PHE A 165 -12.19 11.01 17.50
CA PHE A 165 -13.62 11.18 17.25
C PHE A 165 -13.92 12.30 16.24
N ASN A 166 -13.09 13.35 16.21
CA ASN A 166 -13.23 14.45 15.24
C ASN A 166 -12.76 14.11 13.83
N TYR A 167 -12.08 12.99 13.60
CA TYR A 167 -11.56 12.64 12.27
C TYR A 167 -12.67 12.56 11.21
N MET A 168 -13.80 11.94 11.52
CA MET A 168 -14.96 11.88 10.61
C MET A 168 -15.45 13.28 10.19
N ILE A 169 -15.47 14.24 11.10
CA ILE A 169 -15.90 15.60 10.81
C ILE A 169 -14.91 16.28 9.85
N MET A 170 -13.61 16.07 10.05
CA MET A 170 -12.57 16.64 9.19
C MET A 170 -12.62 16.05 7.78
N GLN A 171 -12.73 14.74 7.65
CA GLN A 171 -12.85 14.10 6.33
C GLN A 171 -14.16 14.51 5.63
N SER A 172 -15.24 14.69 6.38
CA SER A 172 -16.50 15.22 5.83
C SER A 172 -16.35 16.66 5.35
N TYR A 173 -15.60 17.48 6.09
CA TYR A 173 -15.28 18.85 5.70
C TYR A 173 -14.39 18.90 4.45
N ASP A 174 -13.44 17.98 4.32
CA ASP A 174 -12.62 17.86 3.12
C ASP A 174 -13.50 17.66 1.88
N PHE A 175 -14.46 16.72 1.95
CA PHE A 175 -15.36 16.48 0.82
C PHE A 175 -16.20 17.73 0.50
N TYR A 176 -16.76 18.37 1.54
CA TYR A 176 -17.54 19.60 1.39
C TYR A 176 -16.70 20.73 0.76
N HIS A 177 -15.46 20.92 1.20
CA HIS A 177 -14.52 21.90 0.64
C HIS A 177 -14.18 21.58 -0.82
N LEU A 178 -13.84 20.34 -1.13
CA LEU A 178 -13.52 19.89 -2.48
C LEU A 178 -14.72 20.02 -3.43
N PHE A 179 -15.93 19.75 -2.94
CA PHE A 179 -17.15 19.92 -3.70
C PHE A 179 -17.35 21.39 -4.11
N GLN A 180 -17.18 22.31 -3.18
CA GLN A 180 -17.39 23.75 -3.42
C GLN A 180 -16.31 24.39 -4.28
N HIS A 181 -15.05 24.09 -4.00
CA HIS A 181 -13.92 24.82 -4.59
C HIS A 181 -13.31 24.12 -5.82
N TYR A 182 -13.46 22.81 -5.91
CA TYR A 182 -12.89 22.04 -7.00
C TYR A 182 -13.93 21.33 -7.86
N GLY A 183 -15.22 21.38 -7.49
CA GLY A 183 -16.29 20.69 -8.22
C GLY A 183 -16.20 19.17 -8.06
N CYS A 184 -15.58 18.68 -7.00
CA CYS A 184 -15.44 17.26 -6.71
C CYS A 184 -16.79 16.69 -6.29
N ASN A 185 -17.38 15.81 -7.10
CA ASN A 185 -18.72 15.30 -6.91
C ASN A 185 -18.76 13.86 -6.36
N MET A 186 -17.58 13.23 -6.20
CA MET A 186 -17.48 11.85 -5.78
C MET A 186 -16.26 11.58 -4.89
N GLN A 187 -16.44 10.71 -3.90
CA GLN A 187 -15.37 10.20 -3.06
C GLN A 187 -15.21 8.68 -3.26
N PHE A 188 -13.95 8.23 -3.37
CA PHE A 188 -13.59 6.82 -3.29
C PHE A 188 -12.73 6.55 -2.07
N GLY A 189 -12.84 5.33 -1.55
CA GLY A 189 -12.02 4.87 -0.43
C GLY A 189 -12.11 3.36 -0.25
N GLY A 190 -11.33 2.80 0.67
CA GLY A 190 -11.49 1.42 1.12
C GLY A 190 -12.81 1.23 1.87
N ASP A 191 -13.29 -0.01 1.98
CA ASP A 191 -14.58 -0.30 2.63
C ASP A 191 -14.60 0.08 4.13
N ASP A 192 -13.44 0.19 4.75
CA ASP A 192 -13.29 0.69 6.12
C ASP A 192 -13.57 2.21 6.25
N GLN A 193 -13.59 2.95 5.13
CA GLN A 193 -13.86 4.40 5.08
C GLN A 193 -15.35 4.76 4.91
N TRP A 194 -16.23 3.79 4.70
CA TRP A 194 -17.63 4.02 4.35
C TRP A 194 -18.33 5.03 5.26
N SER A 195 -18.20 4.86 6.57
CA SER A 195 -18.85 5.77 7.54
C SER A 195 -18.36 7.21 7.44
N ASN A 196 -17.05 7.42 7.23
CA ASN A 196 -16.46 8.74 7.06
C ASN A 196 -16.96 9.40 5.76
N MET A 197 -17.05 8.61 4.67
CA MET A 197 -17.51 9.07 3.37
C MET A 197 -18.97 9.52 3.40
N LEU A 198 -19.84 8.77 4.07
CA LEU A 198 -21.25 9.12 4.26
C LEU A 198 -21.41 10.42 5.05
N GLY A 199 -20.51 10.71 6.00
CA GLY A 199 -20.49 11.99 6.71
C GLY A 199 -20.32 13.16 5.75
N GLY A 200 -19.46 13.03 4.74
CA GLY A 200 -19.23 14.04 3.70
C GLY A 200 -20.42 14.25 2.78
N THR A 201 -21.01 13.16 2.26
CA THR A 201 -22.21 13.24 1.40
C THR A 201 -23.39 13.91 2.15
N GLU A 202 -23.59 13.54 3.42
CA GLU A 202 -24.65 14.12 4.24
C GLU A 202 -24.38 15.60 4.58
N LEU A 203 -23.15 15.99 4.83
CA LEU A 203 -22.78 17.38 5.05
C LEU A 203 -23.08 18.25 3.82
N ILE A 204 -22.71 17.78 2.62
CA ILE A 204 -22.99 18.47 1.36
C ILE A 204 -24.49 18.61 1.16
N ARG A 205 -25.26 17.54 1.37
CA ARG A 205 -26.71 17.56 1.26
C ARG A 205 -27.35 18.57 2.21
N ARG A 206 -26.91 18.60 3.47
CA ARG A 206 -27.49 19.52 4.49
C ARG A 206 -27.13 20.96 4.24
N LYS A 207 -25.88 21.23 3.86
CA LYS A 207 -25.40 22.61 3.72
C LYS A 207 -25.74 23.23 2.36
N LEU A 208 -25.76 22.43 1.28
CA LEU A 208 -25.90 22.93 -0.08
C LEU A 208 -27.18 22.48 -0.78
N GLY A 209 -27.92 21.52 -0.20
CA GLY A 209 -29.09 20.91 -0.86
C GLY A 209 -28.73 20.22 -2.18
N LYS A 210 -27.50 19.69 -2.29
CA LYS A 210 -26.98 19.00 -3.46
C LYS A 210 -26.56 17.59 -3.11
N ASP A 211 -26.57 16.72 -4.12
CA ASP A 211 -26.10 15.34 -3.98
C ASP A 211 -24.63 15.22 -4.34
N ALA A 212 -23.92 14.43 -3.55
CA ALA A 212 -22.55 13.99 -3.80
C ALA A 212 -22.50 12.48 -3.53
N HIS A 213 -21.58 11.79 -4.20
CA HIS A 213 -21.58 10.34 -4.25
C HIS A 213 -20.35 9.76 -3.56
N ALA A 214 -20.52 8.55 -3.04
CA ALA A 214 -19.44 7.79 -2.43
C ALA A 214 -19.46 6.34 -2.92
N MET A 215 -18.28 5.78 -3.18
CA MET A 215 -18.10 4.39 -3.55
C MET A 215 -16.88 3.82 -2.85
N THR A 216 -17.05 2.67 -2.20
CA THR A 216 -15.93 1.96 -1.60
C THR A 216 -15.45 0.82 -2.48
N ILE A 217 -14.16 0.52 -2.33
CA ILE A 217 -13.53 -0.63 -2.95
C ILE A 217 -13.24 -1.71 -1.92
N THR A 218 -13.34 -2.95 -2.38
CA THR A 218 -13.00 -4.14 -1.60
C THR A 218 -11.55 -4.03 -1.10
N LEU A 219 -11.32 -4.32 0.17
CA LEU A 219 -9.97 -4.36 0.72
C LEU A 219 -9.20 -5.56 0.17
N LEU A 220 -7.94 -5.35 -0.18
CA LEU A 220 -7.06 -6.43 -0.62
C LEU A 220 -6.64 -7.28 0.57
N THR A 221 -7.24 -8.46 0.68
CA THR A 221 -6.94 -9.44 1.73
C THR A 221 -6.51 -10.76 1.13
N ASP A 222 -5.67 -11.49 1.87
CA ASP A 222 -5.38 -12.89 1.56
C ASP A 222 -6.57 -13.81 1.87
N SER A 223 -6.46 -15.09 1.54
CA SER A 223 -7.48 -16.12 1.79
C SER A 223 -7.79 -16.35 3.28
N GLN A 224 -6.96 -15.81 4.18
CA GLN A 224 -7.15 -15.86 5.63
C GLN A 224 -7.77 -14.58 6.20
N GLY A 225 -8.07 -13.60 5.35
CA GLY A 225 -8.66 -12.31 5.74
C GLY A 225 -7.65 -11.26 6.22
N HIS A 226 -6.34 -11.51 6.14
CA HIS A 226 -5.34 -10.52 6.50
C HIS A 226 -5.14 -9.51 5.37
N LYS A 227 -5.04 -8.23 5.72
CA LYS A 227 -4.72 -7.17 4.74
C LYS A 227 -3.35 -7.43 4.11
N MET A 228 -3.30 -7.49 2.77
CA MET A 228 -2.07 -7.67 2.00
C MET A 228 -1.23 -6.37 1.98
N GLY A 229 0.03 -6.48 1.54
CA GLY A 229 0.97 -5.36 1.49
C GLY A 229 1.88 -5.25 2.71
N LYS A 230 1.92 -6.32 3.53
CA LYS A 230 2.85 -6.47 4.65
C LYS A 230 3.48 -7.85 4.62
N THR A 231 4.76 -7.92 4.94
CA THR A 231 5.46 -9.16 5.31
C THR A 231 5.49 -9.27 6.84
N ALA A 232 6.03 -10.34 7.40
CA ALA A 232 6.09 -10.57 8.86
C ALA A 232 6.72 -9.38 9.63
N GLY A 233 5.92 -8.33 9.87
CA GLY A 233 6.30 -7.13 10.61
C GLY A 233 6.71 -5.92 9.76
N ASN A 234 6.94 -6.07 8.44
CA ASN A 234 7.37 -4.97 7.57
C ASN A 234 6.34 -4.67 6.46
N ALA A 235 6.13 -3.39 6.15
CA ALA A 235 5.37 -2.99 4.98
C ALA A 235 6.16 -3.28 3.70
N VAL A 236 5.44 -3.59 2.61
CA VAL A 236 6.00 -3.63 1.26
C VAL A 236 5.84 -2.23 0.67
N TRP A 237 6.96 -1.53 0.53
CA TRP A 237 7.00 -0.13 0.12
C TRP A 237 7.03 0.01 -1.40
N LEU A 238 6.49 1.11 -1.91
CA LEU A 238 6.62 1.47 -3.31
C LEU A 238 7.93 2.21 -3.61
N ASP A 239 8.64 2.66 -2.58
CA ASP A 239 9.96 3.26 -2.68
C ASP A 239 11.01 2.17 -2.89
N PRO A 240 11.81 2.24 -3.99
CA PRO A 240 12.84 1.24 -4.29
C PRO A 240 13.99 1.20 -3.27
N ASP A 241 14.22 2.30 -2.53
CA ASP A 241 15.24 2.36 -1.48
C ASP A 241 14.81 1.64 -0.18
N LYS A 242 13.49 1.40 -0.01
CA LYS A 242 12.90 0.69 1.14
C LYS A 242 12.54 -0.76 0.84
N THR A 243 12.03 -1.01 -0.33
CA THR A 243 11.75 -2.35 -0.87
C THR A 243 12.27 -2.38 -2.29
N SER A 244 13.38 -3.08 -2.51
CA SER A 244 14.00 -3.15 -3.83
C SER A 244 13.00 -3.68 -4.87
N PRO A 245 13.14 -3.34 -6.16
CA PRO A 245 12.29 -3.89 -7.23
C PRO A 245 12.29 -5.42 -7.24
N TYR A 246 13.42 -6.04 -6.88
CA TYR A 246 13.52 -7.49 -6.75
C TYR A 246 12.70 -8.03 -5.57
N ASP A 247 12.77 -7.42 -4.39
CA ASP A 247 11.99 -7.84 -3.22
C ASP A 247 10.50 -7.58 -3.42
N PHE A 248 10.14 -6.49 -4.11
CA PHE A 248 8.78 -6.19 -4.52
C PHE A 248 8.25 -7.26 -5.47
N TYR A 249 9.03 -7.65 -6.50
CA TYR A 249 8.73 -8.75 -7.40
C TYR A 249 8.54 -10.07 -6.63
N GLN A 250 9.46 -10.39 -5.73
CA GLN A 250 9.42 -11.63 -4.94
C GLN A 250 8.21 -11.67 -4.00
N TYR A 251 7.79 -10.55 -3.45
CA TYR A 251 6.57 -10.48 -2.65
C TYR A 251 5.35 -10.98 -3.45
N TRP A 252 5.16 -10.46 -4.65
CA TRP A 252 4.03 -10.84 -5.49
C TRP A 252 4.20 -12.24 -6.10
N ARG A 253 5.42 -12.64 -6.41
CA ARG A 253 5.75 -13.99 -6.88
C ARG A 253 5.46 -15.08 -5.83
N ASN A 254 5.43 -14.70 -4.56
CA ASN A 254 5.20 -15.60 -3.43
C ASN A 254 3.78 -15.56 -2.86
N VAL A 255 2.86 -14.88 -3.51
CA VAL A 255 1.44 -14.88 -3.14
C VAL A 255 0.89 -16.31 -3.20
N GLY A 256 -0.06 -16.64 -2.31
CA GLY A 256 -0.68 -17.96 -2.23
C GLY A 256 -1.39 -18.37 -3.53
N ASP A 257 -1.47 -19.65 -3.79
CA ASP A 257 -2.18 -20.17 -4.99
C ASP A 257 -3.66 -19.77 -5.00
N SER A 258 -4.28 -19.70 -3.82
CA SER A 258 -5.67 -19.25 -3.63
C SER A 258 -5.89 -17.76 -3.89
N ASP A 259 -4.83 -16.95 -3.89
CA ASP A 259 -4.93 -15.49 -3.93
C ASP A 259 -4.45 -14.88 -5.24
N VAL A 260 -3.62 -15.60 -6.01
CA VAL A 260 -2.92 -15.05 -7.18
C VAL A 260 -3.88 -14.56 -8.26
N LEU A 261 -4.90 -15.33 -8.61
CA LEU A 261 -5.85 -14.97 -9.68
C LEU A 261 -6.71 -13.78 -9.26
N LYS A 262 -7.12 -13.74 -7.98
CA LYS A 262 -7.78 -12.57 -7.38
C LYS A 262 -6.91 -11.33 -7.48
N CYS A 263 -5.63 -11.43 -7.12
CA CYS A 263 -4.69 -10.30 -7.21
C CYS A 263 -4.51 -9.83 -8.66
N ILE A 264 -4.39 -10.74 -9.63
CA ILE A 264 -4.30 -10.40 -11.05
C ILE A 264 -5.54 -9.61 -11.48
N ARG A 265 -6.73 -10.11 -11.15
CA ARG A 265 -8.01 -9.49 -11.53
C ARG A 265 -8.16 -8.08 -10.95
N MET A 266 -7.81 -7.89 -9.69
CA MET A 266 -7.99 -6.61 -9.00
C MET A 266 -6.92 -5.58 -9.32
N LEU A 267 -5.66 -6.00 -9.46
CA LEU A 267 -4.51 -5.07 -9.45
C LEU A 267 -3.91 -4.81 -10.83
N THR A 268 -3.96 -5.79 -11.76
CA THR A 268 -3.32 -5.62 -13.07
C THR A 268 -4.21 -4.92 -14.08
N PHE A 269 -3.60 -4.38 -15.14
CA PHE A 269 -4.31 -3.78 -16.28
C PHE A 269 -4.50 -4.77 -17.45
N LEU A 270 -4.29 -6.05 -17.21
CA LEU A 270 -4.54 -7.09 -18.22
C LEU A 270 -6.01 -7.10 -18.66
N PRO A 271 -6.29 -7.40 -19.95
CA PRO A 271 -7.64 -7.54 -20.46
C PRO A 271 -8.44 -8.60 -19.67
N LEU A 272 -9.73 -8.33 -19.41
CA LEU A 272 -10.58 -9.25 -18.66
C LEU A 272 -10.69 -10.62 -19.32
N GLU A 273 -10.75 -10.66 -20.66
CA GLU A 273 -10.79 -11.91 -21.45
C GLU A 273 -9.58 -12.80 -21.18
N GLN A 274 -8.39 -12.19 -21.04
CA GLN A 274 -7.17 -12.92 -20.69
C GLN A 274 -7.24 -13.44 -19.24
N ILE A 275 -7.77 -12.63 -18.34
CA ILE A 275 -7.92 -13.02 -16.93
C ILE A 275 -8.94 -14.14 -16.78
N ASP A 276 -10.06 -14.10 -17.52
CA ASP A 276 -11.09 -15.15 -17.52
C ASP A 276 -10.54 -16.49 -18.04
N GLU A 277 -9.58 -16.46 -18.97
CA GLU A 277 -8.85 -17.68 -19.36
C GLU A 277 -7.90 -18.16 -18.26
N MET A 278 -7.24 -17.24 -17.55
CA MET A 278 -6.36 -17.57 -16.42
C MET A 278 -7.11 -18.13 -15.23
N ASP A 279 -8.38 -17.78 -15.03
CA ASP A 279 -9.22 -18.33 -13.94
C ASP A 279 -9.44 -19.85 -14.05
N LYS A 280 -9.17 -20.43 -15.22
CA LYS A 280 -9.21 -21.88 -15.46
C LYS A 280 -7.88 -22.58 -15.12
N TRP A 281 -6.87 -21.84 -14.73
CA TRP A 281 -5.53 -22.37 -14.46
C TRP A 281 -5.46 -23.03 -13.10
N GLU A 282 -4.79 -24.20 -13.07
CA GLU A 282 -4.61 -25.02 -11.88
C GLU A 282 -3.16 -25.53 -11.76
N GLY A 283 -2.78 -25.97 -10.58
CA GLY A 283 -1.51 -26.64 -10.32
C GLY A 283 -0.30 -25.81 -10.76
N SER A 284 0.52 -26.34 -11.66
CA SER A 284 1.76 -25.67 -12.10
C SER A 284 1.51 -24.37 -12.89
N GLN A 285 0.34 -24.21 -13.52
CA GLN A 285 -0.03 -22.98 -14.22
C GLN A 285 -0.15 -21.77 -13.27
N LEU A 286 -0.50 -21.99 -12.01
CA LEU A 286 -0.52 -20.92 -10.99
C LEU A 286 0.87 -20.32 -10.75
N ASN A 287 1.94 -21.07 -10.95
CA ASN A 287 3.30 -20.50 -10.90
C ASN A 287 3.52 -19.48 -12.00
N ARG A 288 2.98 -19.76 -13.21
CA ARG A 288 3.02 -18.81 -14.31
C ARG A 288 2.16 -17.57 -14.02
N ALA A 289 0.98 -17.76 -13.40
CA ALA A 289 0.14 -16.63 -12.95
C ALA A 289 0.88 -15.74 -11.96
N LYS A 290 1.62 -16.31 -11.03
CA LYS A 290 2.44 -15.55 -10.05
C LYS A 290 3.59 -14.77 -10.71
N GLU A 291 4.20 -15.32 -11.76
CA GLU A 291 5.22 -14.62 -12.56
C GLU A 291 4.61 -13.42 -13.27
N ILE A 292 3.46 -13.61 -13.92
CA ILE A 292 2.72 -12.52 -14.57
C ILE A 292 2.33 -11.44 -13.56
N LEU A 293 1.72 -11.81 -12.42
CA LEU A 293 1.37 -10.87 -11.38
C LEU A 293 2.57 -10.04 -10.93
N ALA A 294 3.67 -10.71 -10.59
CA ALA A 294 4.88 -10.07 -10.11
C ALA A 294 5.48 -9.12 -11.15
N TYR A 295 5.54 -9.54 -12.41
CA TYR A 295 6.04 -8.72 -13.51
C TYR A 295 5.17 -7.48 -13.71
N GLU A 296 3.86 -7.66 -13.91
CA GLU A 296 2.91 -6.56 -14.16
C GLU A 296 2.94 -5.51 -13.04
N LEU A 297 2.93 -5.92 -11.78
CA LEU A 297 2.94 -4.99 -10.65
C LEU A 297 4.31 -4.32 -10.45
N THR A 298 5.40 -5.03 -10.70
CA THR A 298 6.74 -4.43 -10.64
C THR A 298 6.95 -3.44 -11.78
N ALA A 299 6.51 -3.77 -13.00
CA ALA A 299 6.55 -2.86 -14.14
C ALA A 299 5.75 -1.58 -13.88
N LEU A 300 4.57 -1.71 -13.28
CA LEU A 300 3.72 -0.57 -12.98
C LEU A 300 4.34 0.38 -11.92
N VAL A 301 5.06 -0.15 -10.92
CA VAL A 301 5.65 0.63 -9.82
C VAL A 301 7.05 1.12 -10.16
N HIS A 302 7.89 0.25 -10.71
CA HIS A 302 9.34 0.50 -10.88
C HIS A 302 9.76 0.63 -12.34
N GLY A 303 8.84 0.38 -13.29
CA GLY A 303 9.11 0.40 -14.72
C GLY A 303 9.48 -0.97 -15.29
N GLU A 304 9.29 -1.13 -16.60
CA GLU A 304 9.48 -2.41 -17.30
C GLU A 304 10.92 -2.94 -17.22
N GLU A 305 11.90 -2.04 -17.24
CA GLU A 305 13.31 -2.40 -17.17
C GLU A 305 13.66 -3.08 -15.84
N GLU A 306 13.21 -2.50 -14.73
CA GLU A 306 13.42 -3.08 -13.41
C GLU A 306 12.61 -4.37 -13.19
N ALA A 307 11.39 -4.44 -13.73
CA ALA A 307 10.60 -5.67 -13.71
C ALA A 307 11.27 -6.82 -14.45
N LYS A 308 11.85 -6.54 -15.62
CA LYS A 308 12.60 -7.53 -16.40
C LYS A 308 13.85 -8.01 -15.68
N LYS A 309 14.64 -7.09 -15.09
CA LYS A 309 15.81 -7.45 -14.28
C LYS A 309 15.42 -8.31 -13.07
N ALA A 310 14.32 -7.98 -12.39
CA ALA A 310 13.81 -8.74 -11.26
C ALA A 310 13.34 -10.15 -11.69
N GLU A 311 12.65 -10.27 -12.82
CA GLU A 311 12.20 -11.55 -13.37
C GLU A 311 13.41 -12.43 -13.77
N GLU A 312 14.39 -11.88 -14.48
CA GLU A 312 15.59 -12.59 -14.89
C GLU A 312 16.37 -13.09 -13.68
N SER A 313 16.53 -12.25 -12.66
CA SER A 313 17.20 -12.60 -11.41
C SER A 313 16.46 -13.72 -10.66
N ALA A 314 15.13 -13.65 -10.62
CA ALA A 314 14.32 -14.72 -10.02
C ALA A 314 14.46 -16.03 -10.76
N LYS A 315 14.44 -16.03 -12.11
CA LYS A 315 14.64 -17.23 -12.93
C LYS A 315 16.04 -17.81 -12.78
N ALA A 316 17.05 -16.94 -12.69
CA ALA A 316 18.45 -17.36 -12.51
C ALA A 316 18.68 -18.11 -11.19
N LEU A 317 17.99 -17.72 -10.12
CA LEU A 317 18.09 -18.36 -8.80
C LEU A 317 17.40 -19.75 -8.73
N PHE A 318 16.41 -19.99 -9.59
CA PHE A 318 15.67 -21.27 -9.62
C PHE A 318 16.09 -22.19 -10.77
N GLY A 319 16.93 -21.70 -11.71
CA GLY A 319 17.49 -22.49 -12.82
C GLY A 319 18.90 -23.02 -12.44
N ALA A 320 19.20 -24.28 -12.76
CA ALA A 320 20.52 -24.85 -12.56
C ALA A 320 21.54 -24.09 -13.43
N GLY A 321 22.30 -23.15 -12.84
CA GLY A 321 23.39 -22.44 -13.49
C GLY A 321 23.19 -20.93 -13.73
N GLY A 322 22.23 -20.28 -13.05
CA GLY A 322 21.95 -18.85 -13.24
C GLY A 322 22.93 -17.89 -12.58
N SER A 323 23.18 -16.75 -13.24
CA SER A 323 24.00 -15.63 -12.76
C SER A 323 23.36 -14.93 -11.58
N SER A 324 24.10 -14.76 -10.48
CA SER A 324 23.71 -14.05 -9.25
C SER A 324 23.83 -12.51 -9.34
N ALA A 325 23.92 -11.94 -10.53
CA ALA A 325 24.31 -10.55 -10.75
C ALA A 325 23.34 -9.49 -10.15
N ASN A 326 22.05 -9.82 -9.99
CA ASN A 326 21.02 -8.89 -9.51
C ASN A 326 20.38 -9.33 -8.18
N MET A 327 21.05 -10.15 -7.39
CA MET A 327 20.59 -10.56 -6.06
C MET A 327 20.67 -9.38 -5.08
N PRO A 328 19.68 -9.19 -4.20
CA PRO A 328 19.80 -8.23 -3.10
C PRO A 328 21.13 -8.40 -2.40
N THR A 329 21.88 -7.31 -2.27
CA THR A 329 23.25 -7.36 -1.77
C THR A 329 23.42 -6.38 -0.63
N SER A 330 23.94 -6.84 0.50
CA SER A 330 24.43 -5.99 1.58
C SER A 330 25.97 -5.97 1.59
N VAL A 331 26.52 -4.79 1.87
CA VAL A 331 27.96 -4.59 2.04
C VAL A 331 28.24 -4.46 3.53
N LEU A 332 29.08 -5.33 4.07
CA LEU A 332 29.60 -5.24 5.44
C LEU A 332 30.82 -4.34 5.46
N THR A 333 31.04 -3.69 6.57
CA THR A 333 32.21 -2.86 6.84
C THR A 333 33.18 -3.56 7.79
N ASP A 334 34.41 -3.10 7.89
CA ASP A 334 35.39 -3.67 8.82
C ASP A 334 34.92 -3.61 10.28
N ALA A 335 34.04 -2.66 10.62
CA ALA A 335 33.45 -2.54 11.96
C ALA A 335 32.45 -3.67 12.31
N ASP A 336 31.96 -4.41 11.33
CA ASP A 336 31.03 -5.53 11.53
C ASP A 336 31.74 -6.84 11.89
N PHE A 337 33.09 -6.86 11.79
CA PHE A 337 33.90 -8.04 12.06
C PHE A 337 34.63 -7.90 13.40
N GLU A 338 34.51 -8.92 14.25
CA GLU A 338 35.26 -9.07 15.49
C GLU A 338 36.37 -10.13 15.29
N ASN A 339 37.62 -9.76 15.51
CA ASN A 339 38.78 -10.64 15.30
C ASN A 339 38.83 -11.30 13.90
N GLY A 340 38.45 -10.56 12.86
CA GLY A 340 38.44 -11.03 11.47
C GLY A 340 37.29 -11.97 11.10
N SER A 341 36.27 -12.08 11.93
CA SER A 341 35.08 -12.89 11.65
C SER A 341 33.79 -12.21 12.10
N ILE A 342 32.67 -12.61 11.52
CA ILE A 342 31.34 -12.16 11.93
C ILE A 342 30.49 -13.37 12.35
N ASN A 343 29.83 -13.27 13.50
CA ASN A 343 28.85 -14.28 13.91
C ASN A 343 27.62 -14.26 12.99
N VAL A 344 27.12 -15.44 12.58
CA VAL A 344 25.98 -15.56 11.66
C VAL A 344 24.74 -14.83 12.15
N LEU A 345 24.45 -14.82 13.46
CA LEU A 345 23.29 -14.08 13.99
C LEU A 345 23.48 -12.57 13.84
N SER A 346 24.70 -12.05 14.05
CA SER A 346 25.03 -10.65 13.86
C SER A 346 24.89 -10.29 12.38
N MET A 347 25.46 -11.07 11.48
CA MET A 347 25.34 -10.88 10.03
C MET A 347 23.87 -10.80 9.59
N LEU A 348 23.01 -11.72 10.03
CA LEU A 348 21.59 -11.73 9.69
C LEU A 348 20.84 -10.45 10.15
N VAL A 349 21.28 -9.86 11.26
CA VAL A 349 20.68 -8.62 11.77
C VAL A 349 21.25 -7.40 11.04
N THR A 350 22.58 -7.31 10.87
CA THR A 350 23.24 -6.21 10.17
C THR A 350 22.78 -6.10 8.72
N THR A 351 22.56 -7.21 8.04
CA THR A 351 22.05 -7.25 6.66
C THR A 351 20.52 -7.05 6.54
N GLY A 352 19.82 -6.87 7.67
CA GLY A 352 18.35 -6.71 7.67
C GLY A 352 17.58 -8.00 7.38
N LEU A 353 18.25 -9.14 7.21
CA LEU A 353 17.59 -10.43 7.00
C LEU A 353 16.77 -10.87 8.20
N CYS A 354 17.13 -10.47 9.39
CA CYS A 354 16.35 -10.67 10.61
C CYS A 354 16.25 -9.35 11.39
N PRO A 355 15.08 -9.01 11.94
CA PRO A 355 14.89 -7.75 12.69
C PRO A 355 15.54 -7.79 14.08
N SER A 356 15.93 -8.97 14.57
CA SER A 356 16.56 -9.12 15.88
C SER A 356 17.40 -10.40 15.99
N ARG A 357 18.37 -10.38 16.93
CA ARG A 357 19.16 -11.59 17.25
C ARG A 357 18.31 -12.75 17.77
N GLY A 358 17.19 -12.45 18.43
CA GLY A 358 16.27 -13.48 18.91
C GLY A 358 15.57 -14.23 17.78
N GLU A 359 15.16 -13.51 16.72
CA GLU A 359 14.59 -14.12 15.51
C GLU A 359 15.65 -14.89 14.73
N ALA A 360 16.84 -14.30 14.52
CA ALA A 360 17.95 -14.96 13.86
C ALA A 360 18.29 -16.29 14.55
N ARG A 361 18.36 -16.32 15.89
CA ARG A 361 18.60 -17.53 16.67
C ARG A 361 17.54 -18.60 16.42
N ARG A 362 16.26 -18.25 16.51
CA ARG A 362 15.16 -19.20 16.24
C ARG A 362 15.24 -19.76 14.82
N LEU A 363 15.53 -18.91 13.85
CA LEU A 363 15.62 -19.29 12.45
C LEU A 363 16.77 -20.28 12.20
N VAL A 364 17.95 -20.04 12.77
CA VAL A 364 19.10 -20.95 12.69
C VAL A 364 18.79 -22.29 13.37
N GLN A 365 18.21 -22.27 14.58
CA GLN A 365 17.82 -23.48 15.30
C GLN A 365 16.81 -24.34 14.55
N GLN A 366 15.89 -23.72 13.82
CA GLN A 366 14.93 -24.40 12.95
C GLN A 366 15.55 -24.87 11.62
N GLY A 367 16.83 -24.59 11.39
CA GLY A 367 17.53 -24.94 10.16
C GLY A 367 17.09 -24.13 8.94
N GLY A 368 16.60 -22.92 9.18
CA GLY A 368 16.10 -22.01 8.16
C GLY A 368 17.16 -21.12 7.52
N VAL A 369 18.46 -21.29 7.83
CA VAL A 369 19.55 -20.51 7.25
C VAL A 369 20.56 -21.41 6.55
N MET A 370 20.92 -21.04 5.32
CA MET A 370 22.03 -21.64 4.58
C MET A 370 22.98 -20.54 4.12
N VAL A 371 24.26 -20.86 4.07
CA VAL A 371 25.32 -20.00 3.53
C VAL A 371 26.02 -20.81 2.43
N ASP A 372 26.01 -20.30 1.19
CA ASP A 372 26.56 -20.99 0.00
C ASP A 372 26.05 -22.43 -0.11
N ASP A 373 24.72 -22.60 0.04
CA ASP A 373 23.99 -23.88 0.05
C ASP A 373 24.36 -24.86 1.18
N VAL A 374 25.20 -24.43 2.13
CA VAL A 374 25.53 -25.19 3.34
C VAL A 374 24.65 -24.72 4.49
N LYS A 375 23.94 -25.65 5.14
CA LYS A 375 23.10 -25.33 6.28
C LYS A 375 23.95 -24.85 7.46
N VAL A 376 23.60 -23.70 8.04
CA VAL A 376 24.21 -23.21 9.28
C VAL A 376 23.87 -24.18 10.42
N ALA A 377 24.91 -24.75 11.02
CA ALA A 377 24.77 -25.80 11.99
C ALA A 377 24.61 -25.29 13.43
N SER A 378 25.16 -24.15 13.76
CA SER A 378 25.18 -23.58 15.11
C SER A 378 24.88 -22.07 15.13
N ILE A 379 24.23 -21.63 16.21
CA ILE A 379 24.03 -20.20 16.52
C ILE A 379 25.36 -19.48 16.84
N ASP A 380 26.39 -20.21 17.17
CA ASP A 380 27.72 -19.69 17.50
C ASP A 380 28.65 -19.72 16.27
N GLU A 381 28.15 -20.14 15.12
CA GLU A 381 28.90 -20.17 13.86
C GLU A 381 29.33 -18.78 13.46
N SER A 382 30.63 -18.65 13.13
CA SER A 382 31.22 -17.39 12.64
C SER A 382 31.85 -17.61 11.28
N LEU A 383 31.75 -16.62 10.43
CA LEU A 383 32.26 -16.61 9.06
C LEU A 383 33.46 -15.67 8.98
N ALA A 384 34.56 -16.17 8.44
CA ALA A 384 35.77 -15.37 8.26
C ALA A 384 35.56 -14.30 7.20
N ARG A 385 36.17 -13.13 7.40
CA ARG A 385 36.03 -11.93 6.55
C ARG A 385 36.37 -12.21 5.07
N GLU A 386 37.35 -13.06 4.84
CA GLU A 386 37.81 -13.42 3.49
C GLU A 386 36.71 -14.07 2.64
N ARG A 387 35.71 -14.71 3.27
CA ARG A 387 34.58 -15.28 2.56
C ARG A 387 33.67 -14.26 1.89
N PHE A 388 33.73 -13.03 2.36
CA PHE A 388 32.89 -11.93 1.88
C PHE A 388 33.58 -11.11 0.76
N GLU A 389 34.82 -11.43 0.41
CA GLU A 389 35.57 -10.74 -0.66
C GLU A 389 35.10 -11.19 -2.05
N GLY A 390 35.34 -10.35 -3.05
CA GLY A 390 34.96 -10.64 -4.45
C GLY A 390 33.46 -10.70 -4.66
N GLU A 391 32.94 -11.87 -5.02
CA GLU A 391 31.49 -12.08 -5.20
C GLU A 391 30.72 -12.19 -3.86
N GLY A 392 31.43 -12.30 -2.73
CA GLY A 392 30.83 -12.48 -1.43
C GLY A 392 30.18 -13.86 -1.25
N ILE A 393 29.33 -13.98 -0.23
CA ILE A 393 28.58 -15.20 0.09
C ILE A 393 27.09 -15.04 -0.25
N ILE A 394 26.42 -16.16 -0.52
CA ILE A 394 24.97 -16.21 -0.71
C ILE A 394 24.32 -16.77 0.55
N VAL A 395 23.48 -15.96 1.18
CA VAL A 395 22.70 -16.36 2.36
C VAL A 395 21.27 -16.69 1.92
N ARG A 396 20.78 -17.88 2.25
CA ARG A 396 19.39 -18.28 2.05
C ARG A 396 18.64 -18.33 3.38
N LYS A 397 17.58 -17.52 3.49
CA LYS A 397 16.64 -17.50 4.62
C LYS A 397 15.37 -18.26 4.24
N GLY A 398 15.12 -19.37 4.91
CA GLY A 398 14.00 -20.25 4.58
C GLY A 398 14.12 -20.88 3.19
N LYS A 399 12.97 -21.07 2.50
CA LYS A 399 12.94 -21.71 1.18
C LYS A 399 13.05 -20.73 0.01
N LYS A 400 12.86 -19.42 0.25
CA LYS A 400 12.51 -18.47 -0.83
C LYS A 400 13.32 -17.16 -0.82
N VAL A 401 14.03 -16.82 0.25
CA VAL A 401 14.78 -15.57 0.35
C VAL A 401 16.26 -15.84 0.13
N TYR A 402 16.83 -15.21 -0.88
CA TYR A 402 18.26 -15.24 -1.20
C TYR A 402 18.84 -13.85 -1.09
N HIS A 403 20.01 -13.71 -0.52
CA HIS A 403 20.67 -12.44 -0.29
C HIS A 403 22.18 -12.59 -0.40
N ARG A 404 22.82 -11.69 -1.11
CA ARG A 404 24.27 -11.66 -1.19
C ARG A 404 24.83 -10.77 -0.08
N VAL A 405 25.91 -11.21 0.55
CA VAL A 405 26.64 -10.42 1.52
C VAL A 405 28.09 -10.36 1.09
N LYS A 406 28.64 -9.16 1.00
CA LYS A 406 30.05 -8.90 0.64
C LYS A 406 30.67 -7.78 1.48
N VAL A 407 31.96 -7.58 1.38
CA VAL A 407 32.71 -6.46 1.95
C VAL A 407 33.15 -5.48 0.89
#